data_00e1bfe92570db62235963551574ac22
#
_entry.id   00e1bfe92570db62235963551574ac22
#
_cell.length_a   1.000
_cell.length_b   1.000
_cell.length_c   1.000
_cell.angle_alpha   90.00
_cell.angle_beta   90.00
_cell.angle_gamma   90.00
#
_symmetry.space_group_name_H-M   'P 1'
#
loop_
_entity.id
_entity.type
_entity.pdbx_description
1 polymer ?
#
loop_
_entity_poly.entity_id
_entity_poly.type
_entity_poly.pdbx_seq_one_letter_code
_entity_poly.pdbx_strand_id
1 'polypeptide(L)'
;MSELSNMAQNYEHSLAQARQRFCASLDSQVEKLDALMWHIEENPANTQAIEIATNMVHKLAGVAPTFGLKSVGQHATAAEVALMQLEKQPTSQNLKLVSDAVEQLTVQLDKH
;
A
#
# COMPACT_ATOMS: atom_id res chain seq x y z
N MET A 1 3.19 -39.60 12.58
CA MET A 1 2.84 -38.35 11.95
C MET A 1 3.81 -38.04 10.83
N SER A 2 3.35 -37.63 9.69
CA SER A 2 4.21 -37.44 8.53
C SER A 2 4.97 -36.10 8.62
N GLU A 3 6.13 -36.04 7.97
CA GLU A 3 6.90 -34.84 7.82
C GLU A 3 6.10 -33.73 7.11
N LEU A 4 5.19 -34.10 6.20
CA LEU A 4 4.33 -33.18 5.49
C LEU A 4 3.40 -32.40 6.44
N SER A 5 2.86 -33.08 7.46
CA SER A 5 2.04 -32.40 8.48
C SER A 5 2.85 -31.38 9.27
N ASN A 6 4.08 -31.73 9.65
CA ASN A 6 4.96 -30.81 10.37
C ASN A 6 5.37 -29.62 9.50
N MET A 7 5.66 -29.86 8.23
CA MET A 7 6.00 -28.80 7.27
C MET A 7 4.83 -27.84 7.06
N ALA A 8 3.61 -28.36 6.93
CA ALA A 8 2.41 -27.55 6.77
C ALA A 8 2.17 -26.68 8.00
N GLN A 9 2.32 -27.24 9.21
CA GLN A 9 2.17 -26.50 10.45
C GLN A 9 3.22 -25.38 10.58
N ASN A 10 4.47 -25.69 10.22
CA ASN A 10 5.55 -24.69 10.24
C ASN A 10 5.31 -23.57 9.26
N TYR A 11 4.81 -23.89 8.07
CA TYR A 11 4.46 -22.91 7.06
C TYR A 11 3.34 -21.99 7.56
N GLU A 12 2.27 -22.56 8.10
CA GLU A 12 1.15 -21.78 8.64
C GLU A 12 1.59 -20.86 9.77
N HIS A 13 2.46 -21.35 10.65
CA HIS A 13 3.00 -20.55 11.74
C HIS A 13 3.83 -19.38 11.22
N SER A 14 4.69 -19.64 10.25
CA SER A 14 5.53 -18.60 9.63
C SER A 14 4.68 -17.56 8.91
N LEU A 15 3.61 -18.00 8.23
CA LEU A 15 2.69 -17.09 7.55
C LEU A 15 1.94 -16.21 8.55
N ALA A 16 1.49 -16.78 9.67
CA ALA A 16 0.82 -16.02 10.73
C ALA A 16 1.74 -14.97 11.34
N GLN A 17 3.02 -15.29 11.55
CA GLN A 17 4.01 -14.34 12.05
C GLN A 17 4.26 -13.22 11.04
N ALA A 18 4.36 -13.56 9.76
CA ALA A 18 4.56 -12.58 8.70
C ALA A 18 3.37 -11.62 8.60
N ARG A 19 2.13 -12.16 8.71
CA ARG A 19 0.92 -11.34 8.75
C ARG A 19 0.93 -10.39 9.93
N GLN A 20 1.33 -10.87 11.09
CA GLN A 20 1.38 -10.07 12.31
C GLN A 20 2.37 -8.90 12.15
N ARG A 21 3.55 -9.17 11.58
CA ARG A 21 4.54 -8.13 11.29
C ARG A 21 4.03 -7.12 10.27
N PHE A 22 3.35 -7.61 9.24
CA PHE A 22 2.76 -6.75 8.23
C PHE A 22 1.72 -5.82 8.83
N CYS A 23 0.78 -6.36 9.61
CA CYS A 23 -0.25 -5.55 10.27
C CYS A 23 0.36 -4.55 11.26
N ALA A 24 1.42 -4.92 11.96
CA ALA A 24 2.12 -4.02 12.87
C ALA A 24 2.81 -2.86 12.15
N SER A 25 3.12 -3.01 10.86
CA SER A 25 3.77 -1.97 10.05
C SER A 25 2.79 -0.94 9.47
N LEU A 26 1.48 -1.19 9.54
CA LEU A 26 0.50 -0.38 8.80
C LEU A 26 0.46 1.08 9.26
N ASP A 27 0.55 1.34 10.55
CA ASP A 27 0.58 2.72 11.07
C ASP A 27 1.78 3.50 10.51
N SER A 28 2.94 2.87 10.48
CA SER A 28 4.15 3.48 9.91
C SER A 28 3.98 3.74 8.41
N GLN A 29 3.30 2.85 7.70
CA GLN A 29 3.05 3.03 6.27
C GLN A 29 2.08 4.18 6.01
N VAL A 30 1.05 4.34 6.84
CA VAL A 30 0.13 5.48 6.76
C VAL A 30 0.91 6.78 6.94
N GLU A 31 1.76 6.87 7.97
CA GLU A 31 2.57 8.06 8.23
C GLU A 31 3.46 8.41 7.03
N LYS A 32 4.09 7.42 6.43
CA LYS A 32 4.94 7.62 5.25
C LYS A 32 4.15 8.10 4.04
N LEU A 33 2.98 7.50 3.80
CA LEU A 33 2.11 7.92 2.70
C LEU A 33 1.63 9.36 2.90
N ASP A 34 1.24 9.73 4.11
CA ASP A 34 0.80 11.08 4.42
C ASP A 34 1.91 12.09 4.16
N ALA A 35 3.14 11.77 4.58
CA ALA A 35 4.30 12.64 4.33
C ALA A 35 4.59 12.78 2.83
N LEU A 36 4.54 11.68 2.08
CA LEU A 36 4.73 11.71 0.63
C LEU A 36 3.64 12.52 -0.07
N MET A 37 2.40 12.36 0.37
CA MET A 37 1.29 13.13 -0.20
C MET A 37 1.45 14.62 0.05
N TRP A 38 1.94 15.02 1.23
CA TRP A 38 2.25 16.43 1.48
C TRP A 38 3.23 16.99 0.44
N HIS A 39 4.32 16.24 0.18
CA HIS A 39 5.31 16.65 -0.82
C HIS A 39 4.73 16.69 -2.24
N ILE A 40 3.90 15.73 -2.59
CA ILE A 40 3.27 15.65 -3.91
C ILE A 40 2.28 16.82 -4.10
N GLU A 41 1.50 17.15 -3.07
CA GLU A 41 0.55 18.26 -3.11
C GLU A 41 1.27 19.61 -3.23
N GLU A 42 2.41 19.77 -2.56
CA GLU A 42 3.22 20.98 -2.65
C GLU A 42 3.84 21.14 -4.05
N ASN A 43 4.20 20.02 -4.69
CA ASN A 43 4.79 20.03 -6.03
C ASN A 43 4.39 18.76 -6.79
N PRO A 44 3.30 18.80 -7.58
CA PRO A 44 2.85 17.64 -8.35
C PRO A 44 3.85 17.16 -9.42
N ALA A 45 4.88 17.95 -9.72
CA ALA A 45 5.95 17.55 -10.63
C ALA A 45 7.12 16.88 -9.90
N ASN A 46 7.01 16.64 -8.60
CA ASN A 46 8.05 15.97 -7.80
C ASN A 46 8.04 14.46 -8.10
N THR A 47 8.79 14.07 -9.14
CA THR A 47 8.84 12.69 -9.60
C THR A 47 9.40 11.74 -8.54
N GLN A 48 10.34 12.19 -7.71
CA GLN A 48 10.92 11.35 -6.66
C GLN A 48 9.86 10.94 -5.63
N ALA A 49 9.07 11.89 -5.14
CA ALA A 49 8.00 11.59 -4.18
C ALA A 49 6.94 10.68 -4.79
N ILE A 50 6.59 10.91 -6.06
CA ILE A 50 5.62 10.08 -6.79
C ILE A 50 6.14 8.65 -6.94
N GLU A 51 7.41 8.48 -7.31
CA GLU A 51 8.01 7.14 -7.47
C GLU A 51 8.04 6.38 -6.14
N ILE A 52 8.42 7.04 -5.06
CA ILE A 52 8.45 6.40 -3.73
C ILE A 52 7.04 5.96 -3.34
N ALA A 53 6.05 6.83 -3.50
CA ALA A 53 4.66 6.52 -3.18
C ALA A 53 4.13 5.36 -4.06
N THR A 54 4.44 5.39 -5.36
CA THR A 54 4.04 4.34 -6.30
C THR A 54 4.60 2.99 -5.89
N ASN A 55 5.89 2.94 -5.53
CA ASN A 55 6.52 1.71 -5.07
C ASN A 55 5.90 1.18 -3.77
N MET A 56 5.56 2.08 -2.85
CA MET A 56 4.90 1.69 -1.59
C MET A 56 3.54 1.04 -1.85
N VAL A 57 2.69 1.69 -2.64
CA VAL A 57 1.34 1.17 -2.89
C VAL A 57 1.38 -0.08 -3.77
N HIS A 58 2.35 -0.19 -4.67
CA HIS A 58 2.57 -1.41 -5.45
C HIS A 58 2.85 -2.62 -4.54
N LYS A 59 3.73 -2.45 -3.56
CA LYS A 59 4.04 -3.51 -2.58
C LYS A 59 2.81 -3.87 -1.74
N LEU A 60 2.06 -2.87 -1.29
CA LEU A 60 0.82 -3.10 -0.54
C LEU A 60 -0.18 -3.90 -1.37
N ALA A 61 -0.34 -3.56 -2.64
CA ALA A 61 -1.25 -4.26 -3.55
C ALA A 61 -0.89 -5.75 -3.70
N GLY A 62 0.42 -6.05 -3.72
CA GLY A 62 0.90 -7.42 -3.87
C GLY A 62 0.84 -8.22 -2.57
N VAL A 63 1.13 -7.61 -1.44
CA VAL A 63 1.27 -8.32 -0.16
C VAL A 63 -0.06 -8.44 0.60
N ALA A 64 -0.88 -7.39 0.60
CA ALA A 64 -2.10 -7.35 1.41
C ALA A 64 -3.05 -8.52 1.14
N PRO A 65 -3.32 -8.91 -0.12
CA PRO A 65 -4.22 -10.05 -0.38
C PRO A 65 -3.71 -11.37 0.18
N THR A 66 -2.39 -11.56 0.23
CA THR A 66 -1.76 -12.76 0.80
C THR A 66 -2.17 -12.94 2.27
N PHE A 67 -2.41 -11.85 2.98
CA PHE A 67 -2.79 -11.86 4.38
C PHE A 67 -4.30 -11.67 4.60
N GLY A 68 -5.11 -11.80 3.54
CA GLY A 68 -6.56 -11.68 3.64
C GLY A 68 -7.07 -10.25 3.64
N LEU A 69 -6.23 -9.26 3.34
CA LEU A 69 -6.59 -7.85 3.33
C LEU A 69 -6.93 -7.38 1.91
N LYS A 70 -7.98 -7.98 1.34
CA LYS A 70 -8.37 -7.71 -0.05
C LYS A 70 -8.68 -6.25 -0.31
N SER A 71 -9.40 -5.60 0.59
CA SER A 71 -9.80 -4.20 0.44
C SER A 71 -8.58 -3.29 0.38
N VAL A 72 -7.59 -3.53 1.24
CA VAL A 72 -6.31 -2.81 1.20
C VAL A 72 -5.64 -2.98 -0.15
N GLY A 73 -5.58 -4.22 -0.65
CA GLY A 73 -4.97 -4.52 -1.95
C GLY A 73 -5.66 -3.79 -3.10
N GLN A 74 -7.00 -3.77 -3.10
CA GLN A 74 -7.77 -3.09 -4.15
C GLN A 74 -7.56 -1.58 -4.14
N HIS A 75 -7.57 -0.97 -2.96
CA HIS A 75 -7.35 0.47 -2.83
C HIS A 75 -5.90 0.85 -3.13
N ALA A 76 -4.95 -0.02 -2.79
CA ALA A 76 -3.54 0.18 -3.16
C ALA A 76 -3.34 0.15 -4.67
N THR A 77 -4.01 -0.77 -5.37
CA THR A 77 -3.96 -0.82 -6.83
C THR A 77 -4.55 0.44 -7.46
N ALA A 78 -5.67 0.93 -6.94
CA ALA A 78 -6.27 2.17 -7.43
C ALA A 78 -5.35 3.37 -7.20
N ALA A 79 -4.69 3.44 -6.06
CA ALA A 79 -3.73 4.50 -5.75
C ALA A 79 -2.53 4.43 -6.70
N GLU A 80 -2.04 3.23 -7.00
CA GLU A 80 -0.92 3.04 -7.94
C GLU A 80 -1.27 3.59 -9.33
N VAL A 81 -2.45 3.24 -9.84
CA VAL A 81 -2.90 3.72 -11.16
C VAL A 81 -2.98 5.25 -11.18
N ALA A 82 -3.55 5.85 -10.14
CA ALA A 82 -3.67 7.30 -10.04
C ALA A 82 -2.30 7.99 -10.00
N LEU A 83 -1.35 7.44 -9.23
CA LEU A 83 0.02 7.97 -9.14
C LEU A 83 0.74 7.89 -10.49
N MET A 84 0.58 6.79 -11.21
CA MET A 84 1.19 6.62 -12.52
C MET A 84 0.63 7.63 -13.53
N GLN A 85 -0.65 7.94 -13.47
CA GLN A 85 -1.28 8.95 -14.31
C GLN A 85 -0.77 10.35 -13.98
N LEU A 86 -0.61 10.66 -12.68
CA LEU A 86 -0.05 11.94 -12.24
C LEU A 86 1.37 12.13 -12.75
N GLU A 87 2.19 11.08 -12.73
CA GLU A 87 3.57 11.13 -13.22
C GLU A 87 3.61 11.52 -14.71
N LYS A 88 2.68 10.96 -15.49
CA LYS A 88 2.60 11.25 -16.93
C LYS A 88 2.07 12.66 -17.21
N GLN A 89 1.07 13.10 -16.45
CA GLN A 89 0.41 14.39 -16.63
C GLN A 89 0.16 15.01 -15.24
N PRO A 90 1.04 15.88 -14.78
CA PRO A 90 0.94 16.49 -13.45
C PRO A 90 -0.09 17.63 -13.42
N THR A 91 -1.35 17.29 -13.70
CA THR A 91 -2.47 18.22 -13.68
C THR A 91 -3.13 18.27 -12.32
N SER A 92 -3.86 19.35 -12.03
CA SER A 92 -4.63 19.47 -10.79
C SER A 92 -5.72 18.40 -10.70
N GLN A 93 -6.29 18.01 -11.84
CA GLN A 93 -7.28 16.95 -11.90
C GLN A 93 -6.68 15.60 -11.49
N ASN A 94 -5.52 15.26 -12.03
CA ASN A 94 -4.83 14.01 -11.66
C ASN A 94 -4.35 14.04 -10.23
N LEU A 95 -3.92 15.20 -9.72
CA LEU A 95 -3.55 15.36 -8.32
C LEU A 95 -4.75 15.06 -7.41
N LYS A 96 -5.92 15.55 -7.76
CA LYS A 96 -7.13 15.27 -6.97
C LYS A 96 -7.45 13.76 -6.96
N LEU A 97 -7.30 13.10 -8.10
CA LEU A 97 -7.53 11.65 -8.18
C LEU A 97 -6.56 10.89 -7.28
N VAL A 98 -5.29 11.30 -7.24
CA VAL A 98 -4.29 10.70 -6.33
C VAL A 98 -4.68 10.94 -4.87
N SER A 99 -5.03 12.16 -4.51
CA SER A 99 -5.41 12.51 -3.14
C SER A 99 -6.61 11.68 -2.68
N ASP A 100 -7.63 11.56 -3.53
CA ASP A 100 -8.82 10.77 -3.22
C ASP A 100 -8.48 9.28 -3.08
N ALA A 101 -7.67 8.73 -3.99
CA ALA A 101 -7.31 7.32 -3.96
C ALA A 101 -6.45 6.97 -2.75
N VAL A 102 -5.48 7.80 -2.40
CA VAL A 102 -4.62 7.59 -1.22
C VAL A 102 -5.43 7.75 0.06
N GLU A 103 -6.34 8.70 0.13
CA GLU A 103 -7.24 8.85 1.28
C GLU A 103 -8.07 7.59 1.50
N GLN A 104 -8.66 7.03 0.46
CA GLN A 104 -9.41 5.79 0.56
C GLN A 104 -8.54 4.63 1.02
N LEU A 105 -7.31 4.56 0.54
CA LEU A 105 -6.35 3.54 0.99
C LEU A 105 -6.03 3.70 2.47
N THR A 106 -5.74 4.91 2.95
CA THR A 106 -5.41 5.13 4.36
C THR A 106 -6.59 4.82 5.27
N VAL A 107 -7.82 5.09 4.83
CA VAL A 107 -9.03 4.68 5.56
C VAL A 107 -9.06 3.17 5.74
N GLN A 108 -8.74 2.40 4.69
CA GLN A 108 -8.70 0.95 4.77
C GLN A 108 -7.58 0.45 5.69
N LEU A 109 -6.41 1.07 5.62
CA LEU A 109 -5.27 0.72 6.48
C LEU A 109 -5.59 0.96 7.96
N ASP A 110 -6.30 2.03 8.27
CA ASP A 110 -6.67 2.38 9.64
C ASP A 110 -7.67 1.40 10.28
N LYS A 111 -8.35 0.59 9.47
CA LYS A 111 -9.27 -0.45 9.97
C LYS A 111 -8.55 -1.67 10.51
N HIS A 112 -7.29 -1.78 10.29
CA HIS A 112 -6.46 -2.91 10.70
C HIS A 112 -5.36 -2.48 11.65
#